data_de82fea2c1b2d7b6e53dfaae68f4d304
#
_entry.id   de82fea2c1b2d7b6e53dfaae68f4d304
#
_cell.length_a   1.000
_cell.length_b   1.000
_cell.length_c   1.000
_cell.angle_alpha   90.00
_cell.angle_beta   90.00
_cell.angle_gamma   90.00
#
_symmetry.space_group_name_H-M   'P 1'
#
loop_
_entity.id
_entity.type
_entity.pdbx_description
1 polymer ?
#
loop_
_entity_poly.entity_id
_entity_poly.type
_entity_poly.pdbx_seq_one_letter_code
_entity_poly.pdbx_strand_id
1 'polypeptide(L)'
;MKAKRISDAAPESGRQNRKPGKTRLDVAIVERGLAPSRERAQAILLAGNVLVNGQKMEKPGTQIAADASLEIIGEALPYVSRGGLKLEGALEDFQISPRNKICLDVGSSTGGFTDCLLQNGASRVFAVDVSADQLDWKLRQDPRVTSIERNARYLRPYDIPERPAVITMD
;
A
#
# COMPACT_ATOMS: atom_id res chain seq x y z
N MET A 1 31.25 -3.02 2.12
CA MET A 1 30.79 -3.93 1.05
C MET A 1 30.55 -3.12 -0.22
N LYS A 2 31.19 -3.48 -1.34
CA LYS A 2 31.23 -2.67 -2.57
C LYS A 2 29.95 -2.86 -3.39
N ALA A 3 29.26 -1.76 -3.74
CA ALA A 3 28.15 -1.75 -4.68
C ALA A 3 28.63 -2.15 -6.08
N LYS A 4 27.96 -3.11 -6.69
CA LYS A 4 28.23 -3.62 -8.04
C LYS A 4 27.53 -2.70 -9.06
N ARG A 5 28.33 -1.91 -9.80
CA ARG A 5 27.85 -1.19 -10.98
C ARG A 5 27.77 -2.18 -12.15
N ILE A 6 26.62 -2.29 -12.76
CA ILE A 6 26.46 -2.95 -14.04
C ILE A 6 26.26 -1.84 -15.08
N SER A 7 27.23 -1.70 -15.99
CA SER A 7 27.14 -0.84 -17.16
C SER A 7 26.90 -1.75 -18.37
N ASP A 8 25.78 -1.62 -19.04
CA ASP A 8 25.55 -2.19 -20.36
C ASP A 8 25.59 -1.06 -21.40
N ALA A 9 26.53 -1.17 -22.31
CA ALA A 9 26.63 -0.34 -23.49
C ALA A 9 25.64 -0.86 -24.54
N ALA A 10 24.69 -0.03 -24.96
CA ALA A 10 23.79 -0.30 -26.07
C ALA A 10 24.31 0.33 -27.36
N PRO A 11 24.07 -0.27 -28.56
CA PRO A 11 24.58 0.19 -29.84
C PRO A 11 23.88 1.46 -30.33
N GLU A 12 24.65 2.35 -30.89
CA GLU A 12 24.18 3.56 -31.56
C GLU A 12 23.40 3.22 -32.81
N SER A 13 22.12 3.61 -32.87
CA SER A 13 21.38 3.79 -34.12
C SER A 13 20.29 4.85 -33.98
N GLY A 14 20.41 5.92 -34.76
CA GLY A 14 19.33 6.78 -35.26
C GLY A 14 18.46 7.51 -34.21
N ARG A 15 18.96 8.54 -33.56
CA ARG A 15 18.13 9.48 -32.75
C ARG A 15 17.24 10.33 -33.64
N GLN A 16 16.03 9.88 -33.90
CA GLN A 16 14.93 10.82 -34.24
C GLN A 16 14.54 11.56 -32.96
N ASN A 17 14.65 12.90 -33.00
CA ASN A 17 14.36 13.82 -31.91
C ASN A 17 12.83 13.91 -31.67
N ARG A 18 12.22 12.85 -31.12
CA ARG A 18 10.86 12.87 -30.58
C ARG A 18 10.94 13.37 -29.14
N LYS A 19 10.29 14.50 -28.82
CA LYS A 19 10.09 14.93 -27.45
C LYS A 19 9.59 13.72 -26.64
N PRO A 20 10.25 13.35 -25.54
CA PRO A 20 9.80 12.21 -24.73
C PRO A 20 8.35 12.46 -24.30
N GLY A 21 7.48 11.47 -24.51
CA GLY A 21 6.09 11.53 -24.10
C GLY A 21 6.01 11.80 -22.59
N LYS A 22 4.94 12.47 -22.17
CA LYS A 22 4.66 12.63 -20.73
C LYS A 22 3.82 11.48 -20.26
N THR A 23 4.12 10.94 -19.08
CA THR A 23 3.32 9.93 -18.40
C THR A 23 3.03 10.33 -16.96
N ARG A 24 1.95 9.82 -16.39
CA ARG A 24 1.63 10.06 -14.97
C ARG A 24 2.63 9.34 -14.09
N LEU A 25 3.02 9.98 -13.00
CA LEU A 25 4.03 9.46 -12.09
C LEU A 25 3.62 8.12 -11.45
N ASP A 26 2.35 7.97 -11.02
CA ASP A 26 1.82 6.71 -10.49
C ASP A 26 1.86 5.56 -11.52
N VAL A 27 1.63 5.87 -12.79
CA VAL A 27 1.71 4.90 -13.89
C VAL A 27 3.16 4.54 -14.18
N ALA A 28 4.04 5.53 -14.29
CA ALA A 28 5.45 5.32 -14.58
C ALA A 28 6.16 4.45 -13.53
N ILE A 29 5.80 4.59 -12.24
CA ILE A 29 6.33 3.77 -11.15
C ILE A 29 5.99 2.30 -11.37
N VAL A 30 4.75 1.97 -11.77
CA VAL A 30 4.32 0.59 -12.04
C VAL A 30 4.96 0.05 -13.30
N GLU A 31 4.95 0.81 -14.40
CA GLU A 31 5.54 0.39 -15.68
C GLU A 31 7.04 0.09 -15.58
N ARG A 32 7.74 0.75 -14.65
CA ARG A 32 9.17 0.48 -14.39
C ARG A 32 9.42 -0.58 -13.31
N GLY A 33 8.36 -1.25 -12.84
CA GLY A 33 8.48 -2.32 -11.84
C GLY A 33 8.86 -1.85 -10.43
N LEU A 34 8.76 -0.55 -10.15
CA LEU A 34 9.08 0.04 -8.84
C LEU A 34 7.94 -0.14 -7.81
N ALA A 35 6.75 -0.47 -8.26
CA ALA A 35 5.62 -0.88 -7.42
C ALA A 35 4.77 -1.94 -8.15
N PRO A 36 4.15 -2.88 -7.41
CA PRO A 36 3.36 -3.94 -8.01
C PRO A 36 1.99 -3.49 -8.53
N SER A 37 1.47 -2.36 -8.06
CA SER A 37 0.18 -1.81 -8.49
C SER A 37 0.16 -0.28 -8.41
N ARG A 38 -0.85 0.35 -9.02
CA ARG A 38 -1.05 1.80 -8.99
C ARG A 38 -1.37 2.31 -7.59
N GLU A 39 -2.15 1.58 -6.84
CA GLU A 39 -2.51 1.87 -5.45
C GLU A 39 -1.25 1.91 -4.59
N ARG A 40 -0.36 0.93 -4.78
CA ARG A 40 0.93 0.89 -4.08
C ARG A 40 1.84 2.04 -4.49
N ALA A 41 1.92 2.37 -5.78
CA ALA A 41 2.66 3.53 -6.27
C ALA A 41 2.14 4.84 -5.65
N GLN A 42 0.82 5.01 -5.54
CA GLN A 42 0.20 6.17 -4.90
C GLN A 42 0.52 6.23 -3.41
N ALA A 43 0.48 5.10 -2.70
CA ALA A 43 0.84 5.04 -1.27
C ALA A 43 2.31 5.46 -1.05
N ILE A 44 3.24 4.99 -1.88
CA ILE A 44 4.66 5.35 -1.82
C ILE A 44 4.86 6.85 -2.10
N LEU A 45 4.14 7.40 -3.07
CA LEU A 45 4.17 8.83 -3.41
C LEU A 45 3.66 9.70 -2.27
N LEU A 46 2.48 9.37 -1.73
CA LEU A 46 1.87 10.10 -0.60
C LEU A 46 2.71 10.00 0.68
N ALA A 47 3.50 8.94 0.83
CA ALA A 47 4.50 8.82 1.89
C ALA A 47 5.72 9.72 1.67
N GLY A 48 5.86 10.34 0.48
CA GLY A 48 7.00 11.18 0.13
C GLY A 48 8.27 10.39 -0.14
N ASN A 49 8.15 9.13 -0.54
CA ASN A 49 9.27 8.21 -0.75
C ASN A 49 9.67 8.08 -2.23
N VAL A 50 9.37 9.07 -3.06
CA VAL A 50 9.74 9.07 -4.48
C VAL A 50 10.53 10.32 -4.83
N LEU A 51 11.67 10.13 -5.49
CA LEU A 51 12.42 11.18 -6.16
C LEU A 51 12.22 11.08 -7.68
N VAL A 52 11.97 12.21 -8.31
CA VAL A 52 11.97 12.38 -9.76
C VAL A 52 13.11 13.34 -10.11
N ASN A 53 14.11 12.88 -10.85
CA ASN A 53 15.33 13.66 -11.14
C ASN A 53 15.97 14.24 -9.87
N GLY A 54 15.98 13.48 -8.77
CA GLY A 54 16.52 13.89 -7.48
C GLY A 54 15.61 14.81 -6.65
N GLN A 55 14.44 15.20 -7.13
CA GLN A 55 13.47 16.03 -6.40
C GLN A 55 12.33 15.19 -5.84
N LYS A 56 11.97 15.44 -4.58
CA LYS A 56 10.88 14.73 -3.89
C LYS A 56 9.53 15.08 -4.52
N MET A 57 8.74 14.04 -4.82
CA MET A 57 7.40 14.16 -5.41
C MET A 57 6.39 13.36 -4.59
N GLU A 58 5.23 14.00 -4.32
CA GLU A 58 4.18 13.43 -3.48
C GLU A 58 2.82 13.29 -4.21
N LYS A 59 2.69 13.93 -5.39
CA LYS A 59 1.42 13.95 -6.14
C LYS A 59 1.37 12.86 -7.21
N PRO A 60 0.51 11.82 -7.08
CA PRO A 60 0.44 10.70 -8.02
C PRO A 60 0.13 11.10 -9.46
N GLY A 61 -0.70 12.12 -9.65
CA GLY A 61 -1.12 12.60 -10.96
C GLY A 61 -0.09 13.47 -11.69
N THR A 62 1.07 13.76 -11.10
CA THR A 62 2.11 14.59 -11.72
C THR A 62 2.55 13.99 -13.05
N GLN A 63 2.61 14.83 -14.08
CA GLN A 63 3.13 14.45 -15.41
C GLN A 63 4.65 14.59 -15.42
N ILE A 64 5.33 13.51 -15.73
CA ILE A 64 6.79 13.46 -15.85
C ILE A 64 7.20 13.09 -17.26
N ALA A 65 8.42 13.44 -17.65
CA ALA A 65 9.01 12.98 -18.91
C ALA A 65 9.24 11.48 -18.87
N ALA A 66 9.06 10.78 -19.99
CA ALA A 66 9.19 9.33 -20.06
C ALA A 66 10.61 8.83 -19.69
N ASP A 67 11.61 9.70 -19.85
CA ASP A 67 13.02 9.44 -19.52
C ASP A 67 13.44 10.01 -18.15
N ALA A 68 12.52 10.59 -17.37
CA ALA A 68 12.83 11.10 -16.03
C ALA A 68 13.37 9.97 -15.13
N SER A 69 14.44 10.24 -14.37
CA SER A 69 14.94 9.30 -13.36
C SER A 69 13.92 9.16 -12.24
N LEU A 70 13.61 7.91 -11.87
CA LEU A 70 12.77 7.59 -10.72
C LEU A 70 13.58 6.80 -9.70
N GLU A 71 13.50 7.24 -8.45
CA GLU A 71 14.14 6.56 -7.33
C GLU A 71 13.15 6.47 -6.18
N ILE A 72 13.01 5.30 -5.59
CA ILE A 72 12.26 5.10 -4.35
C ILE A 72 13.24 5.23 -3.20
N ILE A 73 12.97 6.19 -2.31
CA ILE A 73 13.77 6.47 -1.12
C ILE A 73 13.05 5.99 0.13
N GLY A 74 13.82 5.62 1.15
CA GLY A 74 13.29 5.10 2.41
C GLY A 74 13.02 3.60 2.39
N GLU A 75 12.68 3.06 3.53
CA GLU A 75 12.29 1.66 3.65
C GLU A 75 10.92 1.44 3.02
N ALA A 76 10.77 0.32 2.33
CA ALA A 76 9.46 -0.09 1.83
C ALA A 76 8.50 -0.20 3.01
N LEU A 77 7.35 0.45 2.92
CA LEU A 77 6.32 0.30 3.95
C LEU A 77 6.03 -1.20 4.14
N PRO A 78 6.12 -1.73 5.36
CA PRO A 78 5.84 -3.14 5.63
C PRO A 78 4.37 -3.50 5.38
N TYR A 79 3.49 -2.50 5.38
CA TYR A 79 2.05 -2.63 5.21
C TYR A 79 1.56 -1.97 3.92
N VAL A 80 0.35 -2.30 3.48
CA VAL A 80 -0.28 -1.73 2.27
C VAL A 80 -0.47 -0.21 2.35
N SER A 81 -0.52 0.36 3.56
CA SER A 81 -0.56 1.81 3.79
C SER A 81 0.09 2.19 5.12
N ARG A 82 0.31 3.51 5.33
CA ARG A 82 0.86 4.07 6.58
C ARG A 82 0.01 3.78 7.82
N GLY A 83 -1.29 3.53 7.63
CA GLY A 83 -2.18 3.10 8.72
C GLY A 83 -1.61 1.89 9.47
N GLY A 84 -1.01 0.93 8.76
CA GLY A 84 -0.39 -0.23 9.39
C GLY A 84 0.67 0.10 10.44
N LEU A 85 1.52 1.11 10.18
CA LEU A 85 2.51 1.59 11.16
C LEU A 85 1.86 2.21 12.41
N LYS A 86 0.73 2.91 12.22
CA LYS A 86 -0.03 3.49 13.34
C LYS A 86 -0.58 2.39 14.26
N LEU A 87 -1.14 1.34 13.67
CA LEU A 87 -1.65 0.21 14.44
C LEU A 87 -0.51 -0.59 15.09
N GLU A 88 0.60 -0.81 14.39
CA GLU A 88 1.78 -1.49 14.94
C GLU A 88 2.25 -0.82 16.24
N GLY A 89 2.45 0.50 16.22
CA GLY A 89 2.81 1.26 17.42
C GLY A 89 1.76 1.12 18.53
N ALA A 90 0.46 1.15 18.20
CA ALA A 90 -0.59 0.97 19.20
C ALA A 90 -0.59 -0.45 19.81
N LEU A 91 -0.36 -1.49 19.00
CA LEU A 91 -0.27 -2.87 19.49
C LEU A 91 0.91 -3.05 20.45
N GLU A 92 2.05 -2.41 20.15
CA GLU A 92 3.22 -2.40 21.01
C GLU A 92 2.98 -1.62 22.30
N ASP A 93 2.54 -0.37 22.21
CA ASP A 93 2.33 0.52 23.36
C ASP A 93 1.31 -0.04 24.36
N PHE A 94 0.22 -0.63 23.85
CA PHE A 94 -0.83 -1.21 24.68
C PHE A 94 -0.64 -2.71 24.97
N GLN A 95 0.44 -3.32 24.48
CA GLN A 95 0.75 -4.74 24.65
C GLN A 95 -0.39 -5.66 24.20
N ILE A 96 -1.07 -5.29 23.11
CA ILE A 96 -2.17 -6.05 22.53
C ILE A 96 -1.62 -6.98 21.45
N SER A 97 -1.86 -8.28 21.61
CA SER A 97 -1.50 -9.27 20.59
C SER A 97 -2.74 -9.76 19.83
N PRO A 98 -2.80 -9.59 18.52
CA PRO A 98 -3.86 -10.16 17.67
C PRO A 98 -3.61 -11.63 17.32
N ARG A 99 -2.49 -12.22 17.72
CA ARG A 99 -2.10 -13.58 17.37
C ARG A 99 -3.18 -14.61 17.72
N ASN A 100 -3.56 -15.43 16.75
CA ASN A 100 -4.60 -16.45 16.83
C ASN A 100 -5.99 -15.92 17.24
N LYS A 101 -6.22 -14.62 17.07
CA LYS A 101 -7.50 -13.97 17.37
C LYS A 101 -8.26 -13.62 16.10
N ILE A 102 -9.58 -13.59 16.23
CA ILE A 102 -10.49 -12.98 15.27
C ILE A 102 -10.49 -11.48 15.53
N CYS A 103 -10.27 -10.68 14.50
CA CYS A 103 -10.19 -9.24 14.56
C CYS A 103 -11.27 -8.59 13.70
N LEU A 104 -11.67 -7.38 14.07
CA LEU A 104 -12.57 -6.52 13.30
C LEU A 104 -11.86 -5.19 13.05
N ASP A 105 -11.75 -4.82 11.79
CA ASP A 105 -11.18 -3.55 11.33
C ASP A 105 -12.30 -2.68 10.78
N VAL A 106 -12.67 -1.62 11.50
CA VAL A 106 -13.78 -0.73 11.17
C VAL A 106 -13.24 0.54 10.51
N GLY A 107 -13.64 0.78 9.25
CA GLY A 107 -13.07 1.81 8.40
C GLY A 107 -11.77 1.30 7.75
N SER A 108 -11.80 0.09 7.20
CA SER A 108 -10.59 -0.58 6.71
C SER A 108 -9.90 0.14 5.55
N SER A 109 -10.63 0.93 4.75
CA SER A 109 -10.10 1.68 3.60
C SER A 109 -9.19 0.80 2.73
N THR A 110 -7.94 1.19 2.50
CA THR A 110 -6.95 0.41 1.74
C THR A 110 -6.44 -0.85 2.48
N GLY A 111 -6.75 -0.99 3.77
CA GLY A 111 -6.42 -2.18 4.55
C GLY A 111 -5.12 -2.10 5.35
N GLY A 112 -4.64 -0.90 5.68
CA GLY A 112 -3.41 -0.75 6.47
C GLY A 112 -3.48 -1.46 7.81
N PHE A 113 -4.59 -1.29 8.55
CA PHE A 113 -4.81 -1.98 9.83
C PHE A 113 -5.04 -3.48 9.63
N THR A 114 -5.85 -3.86 8.64
CA THR A 114 -6.07 -5.26 8.25
C THR A 114 -4.75 -5.99 7.98
N ASP A 115 -3.84 -5.40 7.18
CA ASP A 115 -2.53 -5.98 6.86
C ASP A 115 -1.66 -6.11 8.12
N CYS A 116 -1.65 -5.09 8.99
CA CYS A 116 -0.93 -5.13 10.26
C CYS A 116 -1.45 -6.26 11.17
N LEU A 117 -2.76 -6.41 11.31
CA LEU A 117 -3.36 -7.48 12.11
C LEU A 117 -2.95 -8.87 11.58
N LEU A 118 -2.99 -9.07 10.26
CA LEU A 118 -2.62 -10.34 9.62
C LEU A 118 -1.13 -10.67 9.80
N GLN A 119 -0.25 -9.67 9.64
CA GLN A 119 1.20 -9.85 9.81
C GLN A 119 1.56 -10.12 11.28
N ASN A 120 0.77 -9.61 12.23
CA ASN A 120 0.89 -9.92 13.65
C ASN A 120 0.15 -11.20 14.07
N GLY A 121 -0.29 -12.01 13.11
CA GLY A 121 -0.77 -13.37 13.31
C GLY A 121 -2.26 -13.50 13.65
N ALA A 122 -3.10 -12.53 13.30
CA ALA A 122 -4.55 -12.69 13.38
C ALA A 122 -5.00 -13.93 12.60
N SER A 123 -5.89 -14.71 13.18
CA SER A 123 -6.45 -15.91 12.53
C SER A 123 -7.50 -15.55 11.48
N ARG A 124 -8.21 -14.44 11.69
CA ARG A 124 -9.21 -13.89 10.77
C ARG A 124 -9.37 -12.39 10.99
N VAL A 125 -9.63 -11.66 9.92
CA VAL A 125 -9.96 -10.23 9.98
C VAL A 125 -11.24 -9.96 9.20
N PHE A 126 -12.23 -9.39 9.85
CA PHE A 126 -13.40 -8.79 9.22
C PHE A 126 -13.09 -7.33 8.92
N ALA A 127 -12.94 -6.98 7.66
CA ALA A 127 -12.62 -5.63 7.19
C ALA A 127 -13.93 -4.95 6.76
N VAL A 128 -14.36 -3.95 7.51
CA VAL A 128 -15.61 -3.21 7.28
C VAL A 128 -15.33 -1.84 6.72
N ASP A 129 -15.92 -1.53 5.57
CA ASP A 129 -15.89 -0.20 4.98
C ASP A 129 -17.16 0.07 4.16
N VAL A 130 -17.42 1.33 3.81
CA VAL A 130 -18.52 1.71 2.94
C VAL A 130 -18.30 1.31 1.49
N SER A 131 -17.06 0.99 1.12
CA SER A 131 -16.67 0.52 -0.21
C SER A 131 -15.64 -0.61 -0.09
N ALA A 132 -16.07 -1.83 -0.35
CA ALA A 132 -15.23 -3.02 -0.33
C ALA A 132 -14.08 -2.98 -1.36
N ASP A 133 -14.25 -2.23 -2.45
CA ASP A 133 -13.28 -2.11 -3.55
C ASP A 133 -12.03 -1.32 -3.18
N GLN A 134 -12.06 -0.54 -2.08
CA GLN A 134 -10.90 0.20 -1.60
C GLN A 134 -9.82 -0.71 -1.00
N LEU A 135 -10.20 -1.87 -0.49
CA LEU A 135 -9.26 -2.80 0.13
C LEU A 135 -8.24 -3.29 -0.90
N ASP A 136 -6.95 -3.26 -0.54
CA ASP A 136 -5.85 -3.71 -1.40
C ASP A 136 -6.14 -5.12 -1.96
N TRP A 137 -5.83 -5.32 -3.24
CA TRP A 137 -6.10 -6.57 -3.95
C TRP A 137 -5.53 -7.80 -3.23
N LYS A 138 -4.33 -7.70 -2.71
CA LYS A 138 -3.66 -8.79 -2.00
C LYS A 138 -4.43 -9.19 -0.72
N LEU A 139 -5.03 -8.24 -0.03
CA LEU A 139 -5.84 -8.50 1.16
C LEU A 139 -7.19 -9.12 0.81
N ARG A 140 -7.78 -8.71 -0.31
CA ARG A 140 -9.03 -9.33 -0.82
C ARG A 140 -8.84 -10.79 -1.22
N GLN A 141 -7.61 -11.20 -1.57
CA GLN A 141 -7.28 -12.59 -1.91
C GLN A 141 -6.84 -13.43 -0.69
N ASP A 142 -6.58 -12.83 0.46
CA ASP A 142 -6.18 -13.57 1.66
C ASP A 142 -7.40 -14.31 2.26
N PRO A 143 -7.37 -15.65 2.39
CA PRO A 143 -8.50 -16.43 2.89
C PRO A 143 -8.87 -16.10 4.34
N ARG A 144 -8.01 -15.43 5.07
CA ARG A 144 -8.27 -14.96 6.44
C ARG A 144 -9.06 -13.66 6.49
N VAL A 145 -9.22 -12.96 5.35
CA VAL A 145 -9.92 -11.68 5.27
C VAL A 145 -11.34 -11.89 4.75
N THR A 146 -12.28 -11.27 5.43
CA THR A 146 -13.66 -11.15 4.96
C THR A 146 -13.99 -9.67 4.86
N SER A 147 -14.15 -9.17 3.64
CA SER A 147 -14.59 -7.80 3.40
C SER A 147 -16.11 -7.68 3.57
N ILE A 148 -16.54 -6.69 4.34
CA ILE A 148 -17.95 -6.41 4.63
C ILE A 148 -18.25 -4.97 4.22
N GLU A 149 -19.02 -4.80 3.16
CA GLU A 149 -19.46 -3.47 2.71
C GLU A 149 -20.61 -2.98 3.59
N ARG A 150 -20.30 -2.09 4.52
CA ARG A 150 -21.25 -1.57 5.48
C ARG A 150 -20.81 -0.23 6.02
N ASN A 151 -21.76 0.68 6.21
CA ASN A 151 -21.49 1.89 6.97
C ASN A 151 -21.39 1.54 8.47
N ALA A 152 -20.25 1.89 9.08
CA ALA A 152 -19.93 1.59 10.48
C ALA A 152 -20.99 2.09 11.48
N ARG A 153 -21.69 3.21 11.16
CA ARG A 153 -22.78 3.75 12.00
C ARG A 153 -23.98 2.81 12.13
N TYR A 154 -24.15 1.90 11.17
CA TYR A 154 -25.27 0.96 11.11
C TYR A 154 -24.81 -0.48 11.30
N LEU A 155 -23.53 -0.69 11.66
CA LEU A 155 -22.97 -2.01 11.92
C LEU A 155 -23.65 -2.64 13.15
N ARG A 156 -24.07 -3.89 13.00
CA ARG A 156 -24.76 -4.63 14.04
C ARG A 156 -24.00 -5.92 14.35
N PRO A 157 -24.13 -6.50 15.57
CA PRO A 157 -23.42 -7.72 15.92
C PRO A 157 -23.65 -8.88 14.95
N TYR A 158 -24.82 -9.00 14.36
CA TYR A 158 -25.15 -10.05 13.40
C TYR A 158 -24.59 -9.83 11.99
N ASP A 159 -24.08 -8.62 11.69
CA ASP A 159 -23.35 -8.34 10.44
C ASP A 159 -21.94 -8.98 10.46
N ILE A 160 -21.43 -9.33 11.64
CA ILE A 160 -20.14 -9.95 11.85
C ILE A 160 -20.34 -11.43 12.13
N PRO A 161 -19.90 -12.35 11.26
CA PRO A 161 -20.17 -13.79 11.37
C PRO A 161 -19.65 -14.46 12.65
N GLU A 162 -18.54 -13.93 13.20
CA GLU A 162 -17.89 -14.47 14.38
C GLU A 162 -17.50 -13.34 15.33
N ARG A 163 -17.57 -13.59 16.64
CA ARG A 163 -17.25 -12.60 17.67
C ARG A 163 -15.77 -12.22 17.64
N PRO A 164 -15.40 -10.96 17.33
CA PRO A 164 -14.02 -10.51 17.36
C PRO A 164 -13.51 -10.37 18.80
N ALA A 165 -12.25 -10.70 19.02
CA ALA A 165 -11.53 -10.50 20.28
C ALA A 165 -10.74 -9.19 20.28
N VAL A 166 -10.44 -8.63 19.09
CA VAL A 166 -9.78 -7.33 18.89
C VAL A 166 -10.59 -6.53 17.89
N ILE A 167 -10.84 -5.28 18.22
CA ILE A 167 -11.52 -4.32 17.32
C ILE A 167 -10.60 -3.13 17.14
N THR A 168 -10.38 -2.74 15.90
CA THR A 168 -9.65 -1.53 15.50
C THR A 168 -10.58 -0.59 14.74
N MET A 169 -10.33 0.72 14.88
CA MET A 169 -11.08 1.78 14.20
C MET A 169 -10.17 2.98 13.99
N ASP A 170 -10.19 3.56 12.79
CA ASP A 170 -9.45 4.78 12.45
C ASP A 170 -10.36 5.84 11.81
#